data_108cc845f633f03438b606687462f0ed
#
_entry.id   108cc845f633f03438b606687462f0ed
#
_cell.length_a   1.000
_cell.length_b   1.000
_cell.length_c   1.000
_cell.angle_alpha   90.00
_cell.angle_beta   90.00
_cell.angle_gamma   90.00
#
_symmetry.space_group_name_H-M   'P 1'
#
loop_
_entity.id
_entity.type
_entity.pdbx_description
1 polymer ?
#
loop_
_entity_poly.entity_id
_entity_poly.type
_entity_poly.pdbx_seq_one_letter_code
_entity_poly.pdbx_strand_id
1 'polypeptide(L)'
;MGDRIYILVMVLNKEEYLDDILDKLAELGVTGGTIIDSTGMAEQLFCNERIPIVGGLRQIFEQCRTSNKTLFSIIENKETLNKAQKVVQGEICDFNDPGIGISFSVPVENVIGIPTDNLNQLKS
;
A
#
# COMPACT_ATOMS: atom_id res chain seq x y z
N MET A 1 -29.03 -3.71 -0.30
CA MET A 1 -28.02 -2.66 -0.44
C MET A 1 -26.69 -3.26 -0.81
N GLY A 2 -26.05 -2.68 -1.81
CA GLY A 2 -24.74 -3.15 -2.22
C GLY A 2 -23.67 -2.80 -1.20
N ASP A 3 -22.61 -3.58 -1.20
CA ASP A 3 -21.45 -3.28 -0.39
C ASP A 3 -20.76 -2.02 -0.89
N ARG A 4 -20.17 -1.29 0.02
CA ARG A 4 -19.33 -0.17 -0.37
C ARG A 4 -18.05 -0.70 -1.00
N ILE A 5 -17.57 0.05 -1.96
CA ILE A 5 -16.29 -0.20 -2.60
C ILE A 5 -15.25 0.71 -1.97
N TYR A 6 -14.06 0.18 -1.77
CA TYR A 6 -12.97 0.90 -1.12
C TYR A 6 -11.74 0.88 -2.00
N ILE A 7 -10.93 1.91 -1.84
CA ILE A 7 -9.57 1.83 -2.31
C ILE A 7 -8.66 1.61 -1.10
N LEU A 8 -7.85 0.58 -1.16
CA LEU A 8 -6.84 0.31 -0.15
C LEU A 8 -5.52 0.87 -0.66
N VAL A 9 -4.89 1.69 0.14
CA VAL A 9 -3.61 2.30 -0.21
C VAL A 9 -2.58 1.89 0.82
N MET A 10 -1.44 1.43 0.33
CA MET A 10 -0.30 1.10 1.19
C MET A 10 0.93 1.77 0.61
N VAL A 11 1.55 2.64 1.40
CA VAL A 11 2.82 3.27 1.02
C VAL A 11 3.90 2.56 1.81
N LEU A 12 4.81 1.90 1.09
CA LEU A 12 5.84 1.07 1.70
C LEU A 12 7.21 1.72 1.54
N ASN A 13 7.82 2.04 2.65
CA ASN A 13 9.20 2.51 2.65
C ASN A 13 10.19 1.37 2.52
N LYS A 14 9.75 0.15 2.85
CA LYS A 14 10.56 -1.05 2.71
C LYS A 14 9.91 -1.95 1.67
N GLU A 15 10.44 -1.91 0.46
CA GLU A 15 9.85 -2.66 -0.65
C GLU A 15 9.98 -4.18 -0.51
N GLU A 16 10.81 -4.64 0.42
CA GLU A 16 10.98 -6.07 0.67
C GLU A 16 9.70 -6.77 1.09
N TYR A 17 8.73 -6.02 1.64
CA TYR A 17 7.45 -6.58 2.03
C TYR A 17 6.43 -6.67 0.90
N LEU A 18 6.72 -6.04 -0.24
CA LEU A 18 5.74 -5.91 -1.31
C LEU A 18 5.27 -7.25 -1.86
N ASP A 19 6.20 -8.15 -2.15
CA ASP A 19 5.83 -9.44 -2.75
C ASP A 19 4.94 -10.25 -1.82
N ASP A 20 5.25 -10.27 -0.53
CA ASP A 20 4.43 -10.98 0.45
C ASP A 20 3.04 -10.37 0.56
N ILE A 21 2.95 -9.04 0.50
CA ILE A 21 1.66 -8.35 0.51
C ILE A 21 0.84 -8.73 -0.72
N LEU A 22 1.45 -8.73 -1.89
CA LEU A 22 0.76 -9.08 -3.12
C LEU A 22 0.26 -10.52 -3.09
N ASP A 23 1.08 -11.44 -2.57
CA ASP A 23 0.68 -12.83 -2.43
C ASP A 23 -0.55 -12.98 -1.53
N LYS A 24 -0.56 -12.28 -0.41
CA LYS A 24 -1.68 -12.34 0.52
C LYS A 24 -2.94 -11.72 -0.04
N LEU A 25 -2.81 -10.60 -0.73
CA LEU A 25 -3.96 -9.99 -1.39
C LEU A 25 -4.55 -10.93 -2.44
N ALA A 26 -3.70 -11.58 -3.22
CA ALA A 26 -4.16 -12.54 -4.22
C ALA A 26 -4.90 -13.71 -3.58
N GLU A 27 -4.39 -14.23 -2.45
CA GLU A 27 -5.07 -15.29 -1.72
C GLU A 27 -6.46 -14.91 -1.26
N LEU A 28 -6.67 -13.63 -0.97
CA LEU A 28 -7.98 -13.10 -0.55
C LEU A 28 -8.88 -12.73 -1.72
N GLY A 29 -8.42 -12.97 -2.94
CA GLY A 29 -9.20 -12.65 -4.14
C GLY A 29 -9.00 -11.22 -4.64
N VAL A 30 -8.07 -10.48 -4.08
CA VAL A 30 -7.75 -9.13 -4.52
C VAL A 30 -6.64 -9.22 -5.56
N THR A 31 -7.02 -9.18 -6.83
CA THR A 31 -6.07 -9.38 -7.92
C THR A 31 -5.83 -8.15 -8.76
N GLY A 32 -6.59 -7.10 -8.54
CA GLY A 32 -6.40 -5.84 -9.23
C GLY A 32 -5.70 -4.84 -8.34
N GLY A 33 -4.72 -4.17 -8.89
CA GLY A 33 -4.02 -3.13 -8.15
C GLY A 33 -2.98 -2.48 -9.02
N THR A 34 -2.49 -1.36 -8.54
CA THR A 34 -1.46 -0.59 -9.23
C THR A 34 -0.33 -0.30 -8.27
N ILE A 35 0.88 -0.49 -8.73
CA ILE A 35 2.07 -0.21 -7.94
C ILE A 35 2.83 0.91 -8.63
N ILE A 36 3.15 1.94 -7.88
CA ILE A 36 3.95 3.05 -8.40
C ILE A 36 5.14 3.30 -7.50
N ASP A 37 6.22 3.69 -8.13
CA ASP A 37 7.37 4.23 -7.42
C ASP A 37 7.00 5.61 -6.93
N SER A 38 7.25 5.88 -5.67
CA SER A 38 6.85 7.14 -5.06
C SER A 38 7.99 7.72 -4.23
N THR A 39 7.89 9.01 -3.96
CA THR A 39 8.89 9.73 -3.17
C THR A 39 8.20 10.33 -1.96
N GLY A 40 8.72 10.01 -0.79
CA GLY A 40 8.19 10.57 0.45
C GLY A 40 8.56 12.04 0.64
N MET A 41 7.77 12.74 1.43
CA MET A 41 8.01 14.14 1.73
C MET A 41 9.37 14.34 2.41
N ALA A 42 9.70 13.46 3.36
CA ALA A 42 10.98 13.55 4.06
C ALA A 42 12.15 13.35 3.11
N GLU A 43 12.02 12.38 2.18
CA GLU A 43 13.04 12.15 1.17
C GLU A 43 13.22 13.39 0.28
N GLN A 44 12.12 13.99 -0.16
CA GLN A 44 12.15 15.16 -1.01
C GLN A 44 12.78 16.37 -0.30
N LEU A 45 12.47 16.55 0.97
CA LEU A 45 12.94 17.69 1.74
C LEU A 45 14.39 17.54 2.21
N PHE A 46 14.74 16.36 2.68
CA PHE A 46 16.04 16.15 3.35
C PHE A 46 17.10 15.53 2.46
N CYS A 47 16.69 14.64 1.57
CA CYS A 47 17.65 13.92 0.74
C CYS A 47 18.10 14.73 -0.47
N ASN A 48 17.31 15.71 -0.87
CA ASN A 48 17.67 16.61 -1.97
C ASN A 48 18.30 17.92 -1.45
N GLU A 49 18.77 17.92 -0.22
CA GLU A 49 19.46 19.05 0.41
C GLU A 49 18.65 20.34 0.46
N ARG A 50 17.33 20.25 0.39
CA ARG A 50 16.46 21.42 0.46
C ARG A 50 16.39 22.01 1.86
N ILE A 51 16.56 21.15 2.87
CA ILE A 51 16.57 21.54 4.29
C ILE A 51 17.85 20.98 4.90
N PRO A 52 18.64 21.81 5.61
CA PRO A 52 19.83 21.30 6.25
C PRO A 52 19.51 20.20 7.27
N ILE A 53 20.37 19.18 7.30
CA ILE A 53 20.22 18.10 8.27
C ILE A 53 20.79 18.58 9.59
N VAL A 54 19.95 18.60 10.62
CA VAL A 54 20.34 19.05 11.95
C VAL A 54 19.92 18.00 12.98
N GLY A 55 20.85 17.52 13.76
CA GLY A 55 20.58 16.68 14.91
C GLY A 55 19.84 15.40 14.59
N GLY A 56 18.67 15.21 15.22
CA GLY A 56 17.89 13.98 15.11
C GLY A 56 17.33 13.65 13.74
N LEU A 57 17.50 14.53 12.77
CA LEU A 57 17.02 14.26 11.40
C LEU A 57 17.90 13.26 10.66
N ARG A 58 19.00 12.84 11.26
CA ARG A 58 19.91 11.87 10.65
C ARG A 58 19.21 10.56 10.29
N GLN A 59 18.29 10.12 11.13
CA GLN A 59 17.55 8.89 10.85
C GLN A 59 16.71 9.02 9.60
N ILE A 60 16.10 10.18 9.41
CA ILE A 60 15.32 10.45 8.21
C ILE A 60 16.23 10.45 6.99
N PHE A 61 17.42 11.01 7.13
CA PHE A 61 18.39 11.05 6.04
C PHE A 61 18.87 9.66 5.64
N GLU A 62 19.02 8.76 6.60
CA GLU A 62 19.43 7.39 6.30
C GLU A 62 18.39 6.65 5.45
N GLN A 63 17.14 7.06 5.52
CA GLN A 63 16.07 6.49 4.71
C GLN A 63 16.09 6.99 3.28
N CYS A 64 16.96 7.91 2.93
CA CYS A 64 17.05 8.46 1.58
C CYS A 64 17.40 7.42 0.52
N ARG A 65 17.94 6.31 0.92
CA ARG A 65 18.32 5.23 0.01
C ARG A 65 17.19 4.24 -0.25
N THR A 66 16.08 4.41 0.45
CA THR A 66 14.96 3.47 0.34
C THR A 66 13.97 4.00 -0.68
N SER A 67 13.75 3.25 -1.74
CA SER A 67 12.71 3.61 -2.67
C SER A 67 11.37 3.25 -2.05
N ASN A 68 10.40 4.14 -2.20
CA ASN A 68 9.05 3.92 -1.72
C ASN A 68 8.22 3.29 -2.82
N LYS A 69 7.39 2.33 -2.44
CA LYS A 69 6.40 1.74 -3.34
C LYS A 69 5.02 2.06 -2.81
N THR A 70 4.18 2.58 -3.67
CA THR A 70 2.78 2.82 -3.32
C THR A 70 1.92 1.83 -4.08
N LEU A 71 1.18 1.03 -3.34
CA LEU A 71 0.22 0.09 -3.88
C LEU A 71 -1.17 0.62 -3.62
N PHE A 72 -2.02 0.64 -4.64
CA PHE A 72 -3.44 0.88 -4.40
C PHE A 72 -4.28 -0.14 -5.16
N SER A 73 -5.37 -0.54 -4.53
CA SER A 73 -6.21 -1.61 -5.03
C SER A 73 -7.67 -1.33 -4.71
N ILE A 74 -8.54 -1.60 -5.66
CA ILE A 74 -9.98 -1.50 -5.44
C ILE A 74 -10.46 -2.79 -4.77
N ILE A 75 -11.15 -2.64 -3.66
CA ILE A 75 -11.69 -3.76 -2.89
C ILE A 75 -13.19 -3.61 -2.81
N GLU A 76 -13.90 -4.66 -3.22
CA GLU A 76 -15.33 -4.57 -3.48
C GLU A 76 -16.22 -4.65 -2.25
N ASN A 77 -15.68 -5.03 -1.08
CA ASN A 77 -16.49 -5.10 0.12
C ASN A 77 -15.65 -4.91 1.38
N LYS A 78 -16.35 -4.56 2.45
CA LYS A 78 -15.71 -4.26 3.73
C LYS A 78 -15.05 -5.48 4.36
N GLU A 79 -15.65 -6.64 4.18
CA GLU A 79 -15.12 -7.88 4.75
C GLU A 79 -13.73 -8.18 4.19
N THR A 80 -13.58 -8.13 2.88
CA THR A 80 -12.28 -8.37 2.24
C THR A 80 -11.27 -7.30 2.63
N LEU A 81 -11.71 -6.05 2.71
CA LEU A 81 -10.85 -4.96 3.15
C LEU A 81 -10.28 -5.22 4.54
N ASN A 82 -11.16 -5.58 5.48
CA ASN A 82 -10.75 -5.84 6.85
C ASN A 82 -9.79 -7.02 6.93
N LYS A 83 -10.07 -8.08 6.19
CA LYS A 83 -9.17 -9.24 6.15
C LYS A 83 -7.80 -8.87 5.58
N ALA A 84 -7.79 -8.09 4.50
CA ALA A 84 -6.54 -7.68 3.87
C ALA A 84 -5.67 -6.85 4.83
N GLN A 85 -6.26 -5.85 5.46
CA GLN A 85 -5.53 -5.01 6.39
C GLN A 85 -5.03 -5.81 7.60
N LYS A 86 -5.88 -6.69 8.13
CA LYS A 86 -5.53 -7.50 9.29
C LYS A 86 -4.39 -8.47 8.99
N VAL A 87 -4.43 -9.12 7.84
CA VAL A 87 -3.40 -10.10 7.46
C VAL A 87 -2.07 -9.40 7.23
N VAL A 88 -2.07 -8.29 6.50
CA VAL A 88 -0.82 -7.58 6.24
C VAL A 88 -0.23 -7.05 7.55
N GLN A 89 -1.06 -6.41 8.38
CA GLN A 89 -0.60 -5.81 9.63
C GLN A 89 -0.11 -6.86 10.63
N GLY A 90 -0.75 -8.02 10.66
CA GLY A 90 -0.44 -9.05 11.65
C GLY A 90 0.60 -10.05 11.22
N GLU A 91 0.72 -10.32 9.93
CA GLU A 91 1.58 -11.41 9.46
C GLU A 91 2.80 -10.96 8.65
N ILE A 92 2.74 -9.78 8.03
CA ILE A 92 3.81 -9.37 7.12
C ILE A 92 4.66 -8.27 7.72
N CYS A 93 4.04 -7.18 8.13
CA CYS A 93 4.76 -6.04 8.69
C CYS A 93 3.84 -5.26 9.62
N ASP A 94 4.43 -4.46 10.48
CA ASP A 94 3.66 -3.60 11.39
C ASP A 94 3.85 -2.16 10.95
N PHE A 95 2.78 -1.58 10.38
CA PHE A 95 2.83 -0.19 9.93
C PHE A 95 3.03 0.80 11.08
N ASN A 96 2.80 0.37 12.32
CA ASN A 96 3.09 1.22 13.47
C ASN A 96 4.57 1.29 13.80
N ASP A 97 5.37 0.38 13.28
CA ASP A 97 6.82 0.46 13.45
C ASP A 97 7.40 1.59 12.63
N PRO A 98 8.39 2.31 13.18
CA PRO A 98 9.02 3.40 12.44
C PRO A 98 9.62 2.95 11.11
N GLY A 99 9.37 3.73 10.07
CA GLY A 99 10.01 3.51 8.78
C GLY A 99 9.38 2.45 7.90
N ILE A 100 8.28 1.83 8.32
CA ILE A 100 7.62 0.81 7.49
C ILE A 100 6.76 1.48 6.41
N GLY A 101 5.93 2.44 6.79
CA GLY A 101 5.04 3.12 5.86
C GLY A 101 3.69 3.41 6.45
N ILE A 102 2.69 3.51 5.59
CA ILE A 102 1.33 3.80 6.02
C ILE A 102 0.34 3.00 5.19
N SER A 103 -0.73 2.54 5.85
CA SER A 103 -1.82 1.86 5.19
C SER A 103 -3.13 2.55 5.56
N PHE A 104 -3.96 2.80 4.57
CA PHE A 104 -5.26 3.40 4.81
C PHE A 104 -6.24 2.99 3.72
N SER A 105 -7.52 3.20 3.98
CA SER A 105 -8.56 2.91 3.00
C SER A 105 -9.52 4.09 2.91
N VAL A 106 -10.13 4.23 1.74
CA VAL A 106 -11.09 5.30 1.47
C VAL A 106 -12.27 4.69 0.73
N PRO A 107 -13.52 4.99 1.14
CA PRO A 107 -14.67 4.60 0.34
C PRO A 107 -14.65 5.36 -0.99
N VAL A 108 -15.00 4.67 -2.07
CA VAL A 108 -15.05 5.30 -3.39
C VAL A 108 -16.39 5.08 -4.03
N GLU A 109 -16.74 5.96 -4.95
CA GLU A 109 -18.02 5.93 -5.66
C GLU A 109 -17.78 5.97 -7.17
N ASN A 110 -18.78 5.49 -7.90
CA ASN A 110 -18.80 5.60 -9.37
C ASN A 110 -17.61 4.90 -10.03
N VAL A 111 -17.24 3.74 -9.51
CA VAL A 111 -16.13 2.97 -10.05
C VAL A 111 -16.60 2.25 -11.31
N ILE A 112 -15.88 2.47 -12.40
CA ILE A 112 -16.15 1.82 -13.68
C ILE A 112 -14.93 1.01 -14.07
N GLY A 113 -15.15 -0.20 -14.54
CA GLY A 113 -14.04 -1.04 -14.97
C GLY A 113 -13.56 -2.02 -13.92
N ILE A 114 -14.42 -2.35 -12.94
CA ILE A 114 -14.05 -3.36 -11.95
C ILE A 114 -13.98 -4.72 -12.63
N PRO A 115 -12.86 -5.43 -12.53
CA PRO A 115 -12.71 -6.73 -13.19
C PRO A 115 -13.32 -7.86 -12.38
N THR A 116 -14.63 -7.78 -12.10
CA THR A 116 -15.30 -8.74 -11.24
C THR A 116 -15.26 -10.16 -11.76
N ASP A 117 -15.24 -10.32 -13.08
CA ASP A 117 -15.30 -11.63 -13.70
C ASP A 117 -13.95 -12.10 -14.25
N ASN A 118 -12.89 -11.34 -14.04
CA ASN A 118 -11.59 -11.65 -14.62
C ASN A 118 -11.06 -13.02 -14.22
N LEU A 119 -11.22 -13.40 -12.96
CA LEU A 119 -10.75 -14.70 -12.49
C LEU A 119 -11.52 -15.83 -13.15
N ASN A 120 -12.82 -15.65 -13.34
CA ASN A 120 -13.63 -16.66 -14.00
C ASN A 120 -13.25 -16.79 -15.49
N GLN A 121 -12.95 -15.68 -16.13
CA GLN A 121 -12.49 -15.70 -17.51
C GLN A 121 -11.14 -16.38 -17.65
N LEU A 122 -10.26 -16.18 -16.71
CA LEU A 122 -8.93 -16.80 -16.75
C LEU A 122 -9.02 -18.30 -16.48
N LYS A 123 -10.03 -18.75 -15.79
CA LYS A 123 -10.22 -20.16 -15.48
C LYS A 123 -10.91 -20.95 -16.58
N SER A 124 -11.60 -20.26 -17.47
CA SER A 124 -12.36 -20.93 -18.54
C SER A 124 -11.51 -21.27 -19.75
#